data_182e1ada4786d9ae0e6b8868f9806d58
#
_entry.id   182e1ada4786d9ae0e6b8868f9806d58
#
_cell.length_a   1.000
_cell.length_b   1.000
_cell.length_c   1.000
_cell.angle_alpha   90.00
_cell.angle_beta   90.00
_cell.angle_gamma   90.00
#
_symmetry.space_group_name_H-M   'P 1'
#
loop_
_entity.id
_entity.type
_entity.pdbx_description
1 polymer ?
#
loop_
_entity_poly.entity_id
_entity_poly.type
_entity_poly.pdbx_seq_one_letter_code
_entity_poly.pdbx_strand_id
1 'polypeptide(L)'
;MDRSTSNFSRRSILKYSPLLLLTGCNLTPGGKTESFLRGFQKFNDWVQAKVFDRNKLAPEYPDTQMTPEDGFRINGKDAGYPDVDLERWTLTVDGLVKKPGTYTLQQIASFPKKVMNTRHCCVEGWSMIPNWGGTVMRDFLEMVGADPQAQYLSVQSADDYYTPYDMPSVLHPQTLLCYEAYNKPLTIPHGAPVRIVMPTKLGYKSAKWITKITVTNEKPGGYWEDQGYDWFAGI
;
A
#
# COMPACT_ATOMS: atom_id res chain seq x y z
N MET A 1 6.40 53.33 -23.20
CA MET A 1 6.41 51.86 -22.89
C MET A 1 5.89 51.72 -21.48
N ASP A 2 4.61 51.51 -21.37
CA ASP A 2 3.91 51.45 -20.06
C ASP A 2 3.73 49.95 -19.69
N ARG A 3 4.33 49.51 -18.60
CA ARG A 3 4.16 48.17 -18.06
C ARG A 3 3.06 48.19 -17.01
N SER A 4 1.83 47.92 -17.45
CA SER A 4 0.73 47.66 -16.55
C SER A 4 1.00 46.33 -15.78
N THR A 5 1.49 46.43 -14.55
CA THR A 5 1.49 45.35 -13.59
C THR A 5 0.12 45.25 -12.94
N SER A 6 -0.67 44.24 -13.32
CA SER A 6 -1.93 43.92 -12.65
C SER A 6 -1.66 43.40 -11.25
N ASN A 7 -1.78 44.28 -10.25
CA ASN A 7 -1.73 43.89 -8.84
C ASN A 7 -3.04 43.16 -8.47
N PHE A 8 -2.98 41.81 -8.49
CA PHE A 8 -4.02 40.98 -7.87
C PHE A 8 -3.98 41.20 -6.34
N SER A 9 -4.91 41.98 -5.82
CA SER A 9 -5.03 42.22 -4.39
C SER A 9 -5.50 40.95 -3.67
N ARG A 10 -4.91 40.63 -2.48
CA ARG A 10 -5.37 39.53 -1.59
C ARG A 10 -6.88 39.58 -1.31
N ARG A 11 -7.48 40.78 -1.31
CA ARG A 11 -8.92 40.99 -1.16
C ARG A 11 -9.73 40.51 -2.37
N SER A 12 -9.16 40.54 -3.58
CA SER A 12 -9.85 40.02 -4.79
C SER A 12 -9.96 38.50 -4.77
N ILE A 13 -8.95 37.77 -4.24
CA ILE A 13 -8.98 36.33 -4.09
C ILE A 13 -10.09 35.91 -3.10
N LEU A 14 -10.24 36.64 -1.98
CA LEU A 14 -11.26 36.36 -0.98
C LEU A 14 -12.71 36.66 -1.47
N LYS A 15 -12.90 37.56 -2.43
CA LYS A 15 -14.22 37.84 -3.00
C LYS A 15 -14.73 36.76 -3.95
N TYR A 16 -13.83 35.99 -4.58
CA TYR A 16 -14.18 34.90 -5.52
C TYR A 16 -14.11 33.50 -4.88
N SER A 17 -13.54 33.39 -3.66
CA SER A 17 -13.46 32.13 -2.91
C SER A 17 -14.80 31.43 -2.61
N PRO A 18 -15.89 32.16 -2.26
CA PRO A 18 -17.19 31.52 -1.99
C PRO A 18 -17.83 30.88 -3.23
N LEU A 19 -17.53 31.38 -4.45
CA LEU A 19 -18.07 30.78 -5.68
C LEU A 19 -17.45 29.44 -6.02
N LEU A 20 -16.21 29.19 -5.61
CA LEU A 20 -15.52 27.91 -5.80
C LEU A 20 -16.00 26.81 -4.83
N LEU A 21 -16.58 27.22 -3.67
CA LEU A 21 -17.09 26.27 -2.67
C LEU A 21 -18.52 25.79 -2.97
N LEU A 22 -19.27 26.48 -3.83
CA LEU A 22 -20.66 26.13 -4.16
C LEU A 22 -20.82 25.13 -5.30
N THR A 23 -19.75 24.78 -6.01
CA THR A 23 -19.79 23.81 -7.12
C THR A 23 -19.60 22.35 -6.70
N GLY A 24 -19.37 22.09 -5.41
CA GLY A 24 -19.06 20.75 -4.89
C GLY A 24 -20.22 19.78 -4.70
N CYS A 25 -21.49 20.23 -4.88
CA CYS A 25 -22.66 19.45 -4.46
C CYS A 25 -23.40 18.69 -5.57
N ASN A 26 -22.89 18.60 -6.79
CA ASN A 26 -23.49 17.81 -7.88
C ASN A 26 -22.49 16.78 -8.44
N LEU A 27 -22.10 15.83 -7.61
CA LEU A 27 -21.33 14.64 -8.01
C LEU A 27 -22.31 13.56 -8.51
N THR A 28 -22.81 13.71 -9.73
CA THR A 28 -23.46 12.58 -10.41
C THR A 28 -22.37 11.63 -10.90
N PRO A 29 -22.45 10.32 -10.58
CA PRO A 29 -21.53 9.31 -11.12
C PRO A 29 -21.46 9.41 -12.67
N GLY A 30 -20.25 9.49 -13.24
CA GLY A 30 -20.04 9.64 -14.70
C GLY A 30 -20.09 11.09 -15.22
N GLY A 31 -20.26 12.10 -14.36
CA GLY A 31 -20.34 13.51 -14.77
C GLY A 31 -18.97 14.14 -15.08
N LYS A 32 -18.98 15.32 -15.72
CA LYS A 32 -17.76 16.10 -16.03
C LYS A 32 -16.92 16.40 -14.78
N THR A 33 -17.53 16.57 -13.62
CA THR A 33 -16.88 16.81 -12.33
C THR A 33 -16.11 15.59 -11.87
N GLU A 34 -16.66 14.38 -12.04
CA GLU A 34 -15.95 13.12 -11.72
C GLU A 34 -14.74 12.94 -12.62
N SER A 35 -14.89 13.16 -13.93
CA SER A 35 -13.78 13.08 -14.88
C SER A 35 -12.65 14.06 -14.54
N PHE A 36 -13.01 15.28 -14.11
CA PHE A 36 -12.07 16.30 -13.66
C PHE A 36 -11.34 15.88 -12.39
N LEU A 37 -12.06 15.37 -11.38
CA LEU A 37 -11.47 14.89 -10.12
C LEU A 37 -10.56 13.67 -10.35
N ARG A 38 -10.95 12.74 -11.24
CA ARG A 38 -10.08 11.61 -11.65
C ARG A 38 -8.80 12.09 -12.35
N GLY A 39 -8.85 13.22 -13.07
CA GLY A 39 -7.66 13.86 -13.63
C GLY A 39 -6.68 14.33 -12.55
N PHE A 40 -7.19 14.94 -11.48
CA PHE A 40 -6.38 15.34 -10.32
C PHE A 40 -5.81 14.16 -9.56
N GLN A 41 -6.57 13.09 -9.41
CA GLN A 41 -6.08 11.85 -8.79
C GLN A 41 -4.86 11.30 -9.55
N LYS A 42 -4.94 11.21 -10.88
CA LYS A 42 -3.81 10.77 -11.71
C LYS A 42 -2.59 11.69 -11.59
N PHE A 43 -2.83 12.99 -11.49
CA PHE A 43 -1.77 13.97 -11.27
C PHE A 43 -1.12 13.78 -9.88
N ASN A 44 -1.91 13.58 -8.83
CA ASN A 44 -1.42 13.32 -7.49
C ASN A 44 -0.60 12.01 -7.43
N ASP A 45 -1.09 10.93 -8.01
CA ASP A 45 -0.35 9.67 -8.15
C ASP A 45 1.02 9.89 -8.81
N TRP A 46 1.03 10.66 -9.90
CA TRP A 46 2.27 10.97 -10.62
C TRP A 46 3.25 11.80 -9.77
N VAL A 47 2.76 12.82 -9.06
CA VAL A 47 3.58 13.63 -8.16
C VAL A 47 4.15 12.76 -7.04
N GLN A 48 3.32 11.98 -6.37
CA GLN A 48 3.74 11.08 -5.29
C GLN A 48 4.81 10.09 -5.77
N ALA A 49 4.63 9.48 -6.94
CA ALA A 49 5.61 8.56 -7.52
C ALA A 49 6.95 9.26 -7.86
N LYS A 50 6.92 10.55 -8.23
CA LYS A 50 8.14 11.33 -8.55
C LYS A 50 8.89 11.80 -7.31
N VAL A 51 8.20 12.12 -6.22
CA VAL A 51 8.82 12.57 -4.97
C VAL A 51 9.18 11.42 -4.03
N PHE A 52 8.70 10.21 -4.33
CA PHE A 52 9.00 9.02 -3.54
C PHE A 52 10.48 8.64 -3.70
N ASP A 53 11.19 8.63 -2.58
CA ASP A 53 12.56 8.11 -2.51
C ASP A 53 12.53 6.71 -1.87
N ARG A 54 12.77 5.69 -2.68
CA ARG A 54 12.81 4.29 -2.23
C ARG A 54 13.88 3.98 -1.19
N ASN A 55 14.85 4.88 -1.00
CA ASN A 55 15.93 4.70 -0.02
C ASN A 55 15.65 5.45 1.29
N LYS A 56 14.64 6.34 1.31
CA LYS A 56 14.26 7.09 2.50
C LYS A 56 13.40 6.20 3.41
N LEU A 57 13.99 5.77 4.52
CA LEU A 57 13.30 4.93 5.49
C LEU A 57 12.14 5.67 6.17
N ALA A 58 11.02 4.98 6.35
CA ALA A 58 10.00 5.38 7.29
C ALA A 58 10.57 5.31 8.73
N PRO A 59 10.13 6.19 9.64
CA PRO A 59 10.62 6.16 11.02
C PRO A 59 10.41 4.80 11.69
N GLU A 60 11.45 4.30 12.34
CA GLU A 60 11.38 3.16 13.26
C GLU A 60 11.32 3.68 14.70
N TYR A 61 10.55 3.03 15.54
CA TYR A 61 10.26 3.46 16.91
C TYR A 61 10.86 2.50 17.92
N PRO A 62 11.31 3.01 19.10
CA PRO A 62 11.77 2.13 20.17
C PRO A 62 10.60 1.31 20.74
N ASP A 63 10.91 0.19 21.39
CA ASP A 63 9.90 -0.70 21.99
C ASP A 63 8.98 0.00 22.99
N THR A 64 9.48 1.05 23.65
CA THR A 64 8.70 1.88 24.59
C THR A 64 7.55 2.67 23.93
N GLN A 65 7.59 2.85 22.61
CA GLN A 65 6.54 3.53 21.83
C GLN A 65 5.68 2.55 21.03
N MET A 66 5.98 1.27 21.13
CA MET A 66 5.21 0.23 20.46
C MET A 66 3.78 0.19 21.03
N THR A 67 2.80 0.08 20.15
CA THR A 67 1.42 -0.20 20.57
C THR A 67 1.38 -1.54 21.28
N PRO A 68 0.82 -1.66 22.51
CA PRO A 68 0.67 -2.94 23.18
C PRO A 68 -0.09 -3.96 22.33
N GLU A 69 0.15 -5.27 22.54
CA GLU A 69 -0.44 -6.34 21.73
C GLU A 69 -1.97 -6.34 21.79
N ASP A 70 -2.56 -6.01 22.92
CA ASP A 70 -4.02 -5.87 23.12
C ASP A 70 -4.61 -4.65 22.37
N GLY A 71 -3.75 -3.68 22.01
CA GLY A 71 -4.08 -2.55 21.14
C GLY A 71 -3.84 -2.81 19.66
N PHE A 72 -3.44 -4.02 19.26
CA PHE A 72 -3.22 -4.39 17.87
C PHE A 72 -4.55 -4.50 17.12
N ARG A 73 -4.93 -3.42 16.45
CA ARG A 73 -6.23 -3.31 15.79
C ARG A 73 -6.37 -4.30 14.64
N ILE A 74 -7.55 -4.87 14.56
CA ILE A 74 -7.97 -5.72 13.47
C ILE A 74 -8.85 -4.88 12.56
N ASN A 75 -8.46 -4.76 11.29
CA ASN A 75 -9.30 -4.17 10.26
C ASN A 75 -9.49 -5.19 9.14
N GLY A 76 -10.69 -5.34 8.65
CA GLY A 76 -11.00 -6.31 7.62
C GLY A 76 -12.32 -6.00 6.95
N LYS A 77 -12.60 -6.73 5.88
CA LYS A 77 -13.91 -6.77 5.25
C LYS A 77 -14.97 -7.17 6.27
N ASP A 78 -16.15 -6.57 6.23
CA ASP A 78 -17.31 -6.87 7.09
C ASP A 78 -17.80 -8.33 6.98
N ALA A 79 -17.30 -9.09 6.01
CA ALA A 79 -17.67 -10.49 5.74
C ALA A 79 -16.98 -11.54 6.65
N GLY A 80 -16.18 -11.12 7.63
CA GLY A 80 -15.41 -12.04 8.49
C GLY A 80 -14.00 -12.33 7.94
N TYR A 81 -13.42 -13.43 8.40
CA TYR A 81 -12.07 -13.84 8.00
C TYR A 81 -12.14 -15.01 7.02
N PRO A 82 -11.23 -15.07 6.02
CA PRO A 82 -11.16 -16.21 5.12
C PRO A 82 -10.73 -17.47 5.88
N ASP A 83 -11.24 -18.62 5.43
CA ASP A 83 -10.76 -19.92 5.89
C ASP A 83 -9.44 -20.23 5.17
N VAL A 84 -8.32 -20.07 5.89
CA VAL A 84 -6.98 -20.30 5.37
C VAL A 84 -6.36 -21.53 6.05
N ASP A 85 -6.11 -22.57 5.27
CA ASP A 85 -5.37 -23.76 5.73
C ASP A 85 -3.88 -23.37 5.91
N LEU A 86 -3.48 -23.10 7.15
CA LEU A 86 -2.13 -22.64 7.49
C LEU A 86 -1.05 -23.71 7.20
N GLU A 87 -1.41 -25.00 7.21
CA GLU A 87 -0.46 -26.09 6.99
C GLU A 87 -0.16 -26.30 5.49
N ARG A 88 -1.15 -26.03 4.64
CA ARG A 88 -1.06 -26.23 3.19
C ARG A 88 -0.89 -24.95 2.39
N TRP A 89 -0.92 -23.82 3.08
CA TRP A 89 -0.81 -22.52 2.40
C TRP A 89 0.47 -22.40 1.57
N THR A 90 0.32 -21.84 0.39
CA THR A 90 1.41 -21.47 -0.50
C THR A 90 1.15 -20.12 -1.15
N LEU A 91 2.21 -19.41 -1.49
CA LEU A 91 2.18 -18.17 -2.26
C LEU A 91 2.48 -18.48 -3.72
N THR A 92 1.53 -18.26 -4.62
CA THR A 92 1.76 -18.35 -6.05
C THR A 92 2.47 -17.09 -6.55
N VAL A 93 3.50 -17.27 -7.37
CA VAL A 93 4.24 -16.16 -8.01
C VAL A 93 4.26 -16.41 -9.51
N ASP A 94 3.84 -15.40 -10.29
CA ASP A 94 3.85 -15.43 -11.75
C ASP A 94 4.16 -14.07 -12.40
N GLY A 95 3.92 -13.97 -13.70
CA GLY A 95 4.20 -12.80 -14.51
C GLY A 95 5.68 -12.70 -14.91
N LEU A 96 6.26 -11.51 -14.84
CA LEU A 96 7.63 -11.21 -15.28
C LEU A 96 8.67 -11.69 -14.26
N VAL A 97 8.75 -13.00 -14.05
CA VAL A 97 9.70 -13.66 -13.16
C VAL A 97 10.37 -14.85 -13.87
N LYS A 98 11.62 -15.18 -13.49
CA LYS A 98 12.35 -16.34 -14.07
C LYS A 98 11.92 -17.66 -13.47
N LYS A 99 11.41 -17.65 -12.23
CA LYS A 99 11.03 -18.85 -11.48
C LYS A 99 9.57 -18.71 -11.01
N PRO A 100 8.59 -18.77 -11.94
CA PRO A 100 7.18 -18.82 -11.55
C PRO A 100 6.89 -20.14 -10.82
N GLY A 101 5.95 -20.11 -9.87
CA GLY A 101 5.59 -21.31 -9.10
C GLY A 101 4.94 -20.98 -7.77
N THR A 102 4.85 -21.98 -6.91
CA THR A 102 4.30 -21.85 -5.56
C THR A 102 5.41 -21.95 -4.51
N TYR A 103 5.35 -21.09 -3.50
CA TYR A 103 6.34 -20.98 -2.45
C TYR A 103 5.69 -21.16 -1.09
N THR A 104 6.24 -22.05 -0.27
CA THR A 104 5.76 -22.29 1.09
C THR A 104 6.21 -21.18 2.04
N LEU A 105 5.55 -21.06 3.20
CA LEU A 105 6.00 -20.16 4.26
C LEU A 105 7.45 -20.45 4.68
N GLN A 106 7.84 -21.72 4.75
CA GLN A 106 9.21 -22.10 5.10
C GLN A 106 10.25 -21.57 4.09
N GLN A 107 9.94 -21.63 2.79
CA GLN A 107 10.81 -21.07 1.76
C GLN A 107 10.90 -19.55 1.86
N ILE A 108 9.80 -18.86 2.15
CA ILE A 108 9.80 -17.41 2.38
C ILE A 108 10.59 -17.06 3.65
N ALA A 109 10.41 -17.80 4.73
CA ALA A 109 11.08 -17.57 6.00
C ALA A 109 12.55 -18.05 6.03
N SER A 110 13.05 -18.68 4.96
CA SER A 110 14.47 -19.06 4.87
C SER A 110 15.43 -17.88 4.67
N PHE A 111 14.91 -16.71 4.31
CA PHE A 111 15.69 -15.49 4.21
C PHE A 111 15.96 -14.86 5.59
N PRO A 112 16.98 -13.99 5.71
CA PRO A 112 17.18 -13.21 6.93
C PRO A 112 15.91 -12.47 7.33
N LYS A 113 15.42 -12.76 8.54
CA LYS A 113 14.24 -12.07 9.08
C LYS A 113 14.58 -10.63 9.44
N LYS A 114 13.83 -9.68 8.92
CA LYS A 114 13.83 -8.29 9.36
C LYS A 114 12.72 -8.09 10.40
N VAL A 115 13.09 -7.44 11.52
CA VAL A 115 12.16 -7.02 12.56
C VAL A 115 12.18 -5.50 12.62
N MET A 116 11.02 -4.87 12.72
CA MET A 116 10.92 -3.39 12.81
C MET A 116 9.64 -2.95 13.50
N ASN A 117 9.73 -1.87 14.28
CA ASN A 117 8.58 -1.18 14.87
C ASN A 117 8.27 0.04 14.00
N THR A 118 7.32 -0.08 13.10
CA THR A 118 6.97 1.01 12.18
C THR A 118 5.50 1.36 12.31
N ARG A 119 5.18 2.64 12.05
CA ARG A 119 3.80 3.11 12.12
C ARG A 119 2.98 2.54 10.96
N HIS A 120 1.85 1.95 11.29
CA HIS A 120 0.80 1.56 10.35
C HIS A 120 -0.30 2.60 10.41
N CYS A 121 -0.53 3.32 9.31
CA CYS A 121 -1.52 4.39 9.21
C CYS A 121 -2.73 3.91 8.41
N CYS A 122 -3.91 3.85 9.03
CA CYS A 122 -5.15 3.56 8.34
C CYS A 122 -5.72 4.82 7.68
N VAL A 123 -6.38 4.64 6.53
CA VAL A 123 -7.12 5.72 5.85
C VAL A 123 -8.30 6.26 6.70
N GLU A 124 -8.77 5.48 7.66
CA GLU A 124 -9.81 5.88 8.63
C GLU A 124 -9.32 6.85 9.70
N GLY A 125 -8.05 7.30 9.64
CA GLY A 125 -7.50 8.32 10.54
C GLY A 125 -6.89 7.81 11.84
N TRP A 126 -6.81 6.50 12.06
CA TRP A 126 -6.08 5.94 13.20
C TRP A 126 -4.72 5.37 12.78
N SER A 127 -3.83 5.23 13.73
CA SER A 127 -2.54 4.57 13.51
C SER A 127 -2.12 3.75 14.73
N MET A 128 -1.21 2.80 14.51
CA MET A 128 -0.59 1.98 15.55
C MET A 128 0.87 1.72 15.17
N ILE A 129 1.68 1.31 16.13
CA ILE A 129 3.10 0.97 15.96
C ILE A 129 3.31 -0.48 16.42
N PRO A 130 2.98 -1.48 15.61
CA PRO A 130 3.28 -2.87 15.93
C PRO A 130 4.75 -3.19 15.72
N ASN A 131 5.19 -4.28 16.34
CA ASN A 131 6.43 -4.95 15.96
C ASN A 131 6.13 -5.92 14.82
N TRP A 132 6.77 -5.75 13.67
CA TRP A 132 6.60 -6.56 12.48
C TRP A 132 7.83 -7.43 12.24
N GLY A 133 7.63 -8.70 11.89
CA GLY A 133 8.69 -9.63 11.52
C GLY A 133 8.41 -10.31 10.18
N GLY A 134 9.41 -10.37 9.30
CA GLY A 134 9.22 -10.97 7.99
C GLY A 134 10.45 -10.92 7.09
N THR A 135 10.29 -11.44 5.89
CA THR A 135 11.29 -11.39 4.82
C THR A 135 11.15 -10.09 4.03
N VAL A 136 12.27 -9.42 3.75
CA VAL A 136 12.26 -8.25 2.87
C VAL A 136 11.79 -8.66 1.48
N MET A 137 10.76 -7.99 0.97
CA MET A 137 10.13 -8.34 -0.32
C MET A 137 11.13 -8.34 -1.48
N ARG A 138 12.07 -7.39 -1.49
CA ARG A 138 13.12 -7.31 -2.51
C ARG A 138 13.93 -8.61 -2.58
N ASP A 139 14.35 -9.15 -1.44
CA ASP A 139 15.21 -10.33 -1.39
C ASP A 139 14.47 -11.56 -1.92
N PHE A 140 13.19 -11.67 -1.63
CA PHE A 140 12.32 -12.71 -2.19
C PHE A 140 12.14 -12.55 -3.71
N LEU A 141 11.90 -11.32 -4.20
CA LEU A 141 11.75 -11.05 -5.63
C LEU A 141 13.04 -11.28 -6.42
N GLU A 142 14.19 -11.00 -5.84
CA GLU A 142 15.49 -11.35 -6.43
C GLU A 142 15.65 -12.87 -6.57
N MET A 143 15.25 -13.66 -5.57
CA MET A 143 15.31 -15.11 -5.61
C MET A 143 14.41 -15.71 -6.70
N VAL A 144 13.20 -15.20 -6.87
CA VAL A 144 12.30 -15.64 -7.96
C VAL A 144 12.71 -15.08 -9.32
N GLY A 145 13.69 -14.19 -9.35
CA GLY A 145 14.25 -13.59 -10.57
C GLY A 145 13.24 -12.67 -11.24
N ALA A 146 12.60 -11.79 -10.47
CA ALA A 146 11.73 -10.75 -11.02
C ALA A 146 12.50 -9.88 -12.01
N ASP A 147 11.84 -9.50 -13.11
CA ASP A 147 12.42 -8.63 -14.13
C ASP A 147 12.77 -7.26 -13.51
N PRO A 148 14.04 -6.82 -13.55
CA PRO A 148 14.43 -5.51 -13.02
C PRO A 148 13.79 -4.33 -13.76
N GLN A 149 13.21 -4.55 -14.94
CA GLN A 149 12.48 -3.55 -15.72
C GLN A 149 10.96 -3.59 -15.44
N ALA A 150 10.48 -4.51 -14.62
CA ALA A 150 9.08 -4.56 -14.24
C ALA A 150 8.67 -3.27 -13.52
N GLN A 151 7.50 -2.76 -13.85
CA GLN A 151 7.00 -1.49 -13.32
C GLN A 151 6.05 -1.68 -12.13
N TYR A 152 5.33 -2.79 -12.09
CA TYR A 152 4.26 -3.02 -11.12
C TYR A 152 4.27 -4.43 -10.58
N LEU A 153 3.62 -4.56 -9.43
CA LEU A 153 3.31 -5.83 -8.79
C LEU A 153 1.84 -5.80 -8.35
N SER A 154 1.11 -6.86 -8.63
CA SER A 154 -0.25 -7.09 -8.12
C SER A 154 -0.24 -8.19 -7.08
N VAL A 155 -1.04 -8.04 -6.02
CA VAL A 155 -1.24 -9.04 -4.98
C VAL A 155 -2.72 -9.41 -4.92
N GLN A 156 -2.99 -10.70 -4.75
CA GLN A 156 -4.31 -11.23 -4.43
C GLN A 156 -4.30 -11.89 -3.07
N SER A 157 -5.42 -11.82 -2.36
CA SER A 157 -5.64 -12.35 -1.02
C SER A 157 -6.74 -13.41 -1.01
N ALA A 158 -6.80 -14.21 0.04
CA ALA A 158 -7.78 -15.30 0.18
C ALA A 158 -9.22 -14.82 0.39
N ASP A 159 -9.42 -13.53 0.69
CA ASP A 159 -10.73 -12.88 0.85
C ASP A 159 -11.20 -12.11 -0.40
N ASP A 160 -10.64 -12.44 -1.58
CA ASP A 160 -10.84 -11.74 -2.85
C ASP A 160 -10.33 -10.29 -2.88
N TYR A 161 -9.64 -9.84 -1.83
CA TYR A 161 -8.96 -8.56 -1.86
C TYR A 161 -7.79 -8.61 -2.84
N TYR A 162 -7.63 -7.54 -3.62
CA TYR A 162 -6.49 -7.37 -4.52
C TYR A 162 -6.01 -5.93 -4.48
N THR A 163 -4.71 -5.73 -4.61
CA THR A 163 -4.13 -4.38 -4.56
C THR A 163 -2.85 -4.29 -5.40
N PRO A 164 -2.66 -3.15 -6.09
CA PRO A 164 -1.50 -2.92 -6.93
C PRO A 164 -0.38 -2.21 -6.17
N TYR A 165 0.84 -2.32 -6.68
CA TYR A 165 2.01 -1.60 -6.18
C TYR A 165 2.91 -1.17 -7.33
N ASP A 166 3.58 -0.02 -7.18
CA ASP A 166 4.73 0.35 -7.97
C ASP A 166 6.00 -0.39 -7.49
N MET A 167 6.86 -0.81 -8.41
CA MET A 167 8.08 -1.55 -8.05
C MET A 167 9.02 -0.79 -7.11
N PRO A 168 9.22 0.54 -7.22
CA PRO A 168 10.01 1.28 -6.22
C PRO A 168 9.53 1.09 -4.77
N SER A 169 8.21 1.07 -4.53
CA SER A 169 7.62 0.83 -3.20
C SER A 169 7.77 -0.63 -2.76
N VAL A 170 7.62 -1.57 -3.69
CA VAL A 170 7.82 -3.01 -3.44
C VAL A 170 9.26 -3.32 -3.04
N LEU A 171 10.23 -2.70 -3.74
CA LEU A 171 11.67 -2.88 -3.50
C LEU A 171 12.21 -2.04 -2.34
N HIS A 172 11.35 -1.31 -1.63
CA HIS A 172 11.76 -0.53 -0.47
C HIS A 172 12.27 -1.44 0.66
N PRO A 173 13.37 -1.09 1.36
CA PRO A 173 14.01 -1.97 2.34
C PRO A 173 13.16 -2.28 3.59
N GLN A 174 12.02 -1.61 3.76
CA GLN A 174 11.04 -1.88 4.83
C GLN A 174 9.75 -2.50 4.32
N THR A 175 9.65 -2.88 3.04
CA THR A 175 8.52 -3.67 2.54
C THR A 175 8.76 -5.13 2.84
N LEU A 176 7.83 -5.76 3.59
CA LEU A 176 7.96 -7.13 4.06
C LEU A 176 6.86 -8.05 3.51
N LEU A 177 7.25 -9.28 3.22
CA LEU A 177 6.42 -10.46 3.38
C LEU A 177 6.42 -10.80 4.87
N CYS A 178 5.44 -10.25 5.59
CA CYS A 178 5.37 -10.32 7.04
C CYS A 178 4.60 -11.57 7.48
N TYR A 179 5.19 -12.36 8.38
CA TYR A 179 4.59 -13.57 8.94
C TYR A 179 4.61 -13.60 10.46
N GLU A 180 5.20 -12.59 11.10
CA GLU A 180 5.22 -12.42 12.56
C GLU A 180 4.80 -11.01 12.97
N ALA A 181 4.17 -10.90 14.12
CA ALA A 181 4.00 -9.66 14.86
C ALA A 181 4.25 -9.92 16.35
N TYR A 182 4.87 -8.95 17.05
CA TYR A 182 5.26 -9.10 18.47
C TYR A 182 6.07 -10.37 18.75
N ASN A 183 6.97 -10.73 17.83
CA ASN A 183 7.80 -11.96 17.87
C ASN A 183 6.99 -13.28 17.96
N LYS A 184 5.74 -13.27 17.49
CA LYS A 184 4.85 -14.44 17.40
C LYS A 184 4.35 -14.58 15.97
N PRO A 185 4.03 -15.81 15.50
CA PRO A 185 3.34 -15.99 14.23
C PRO A 185 2.08 -15.13 14.17
N LEU A 186 1.76 -14.60 12.99
CA LEU A 186 0.52 -13.87 12.78
C LEU A 186 -0.70 -14.74 13.10
N THR A 187 -1.74 -14.13 13.60
CA THR A 187 -3.07 -14.77 13.71
C THR A 187 -3.90 -14.52 12.46
N ILE A 188 -4.94 -15.33 12.21
CA ILE A 188 -5.85 -15.15 11.07
C ILE A 188 -6.38 -13.70 10.98
N PRO A 189 -6.91 -13.08 12.06
CA PRO A 189 -7.37 -11.69 12.00
C PRO A 189 -6.32 -10.68 11.56
N HIS A 190 -5.05 -10.96 11.80
CA HIS A 190 -3.93 -10.10 11.44
C HIS A 190 -3.25 -10.44 10.11
N GLY A 191 -3.78 -11.45 9.38
CA GLY A 191 -3.35 -11.76 8.01
C GLY A 191 -2.44 -12.98 7.90
N ALA A 192 -2.51 -13.94 8.86
CA ALA A 192 -1.78 -15.20 8.76
C ALA A 192 -2.13 -15.96 7.46
N PRO A 193 -1.18 -16.73 6.91
CA PRO A 193 0.20 -16.89 7.38
C PRO A 193 1.14 -15.78 6.92
N VAL A 194 0.81 -15.04 5.84
CA VAL A 194 1.64 -13.97 5.29
C VAL A 194 0.78 -12.77 4.87
N ARG A 195 1.25 -11.59 5.22
CA ARG A 195 0.71 -10.32 4.77
C ARG A 195 1.80 -9.42 4.20
N ILE A 196 1.39 -8.39 3.46
CA ILE A 196 2.28 -7.28 3.12
C ILE A 196 2.34 -6.30 4.30
N VAL A 197 3.53 -5.81 4.62
CA VAL A 197 3.74 -4.62 5.46
C VAL A 197 4.56 -3.61 4.69
N MET A 198 4.03 -2.39 4.57
CA MET A 198 4.62 -1.32 3.78
C MET A 198 4.46 0.01 4.52
N PRO A 199 5.44 0.40 5.37
CA PRO A 199 5.33 1.57 6.25
C PRO A 199 5.24 2.91 5.52
N THR A 200 5.61 2.95 4.24
CA THR A 200 5.55 4.15 3.39
C THR A 200 4.20 4.35 2.71
N LYS A 201 3.23 3.49 3.01
CA LYS A 201 1.90 3.50 2.38
C LYS A 201 0.79 3.42 3.42
N LEU A 202 -0.39 3.93 3.05
CA LEU A 202 -1.61 3.77 3.84
C LEU A 202 -1.98 2.28 4.01
N GLY A 203 -2.67 1.97 5.10
CA GLY A 203 -2.93 0.62 5.57
C GLY A 203 -3.63 -0.31 4.60
N TYR A 204 -4.46 0.19 3.68
CA TYR A 204 -5.08 -0.65 2.66
C TYR A 204 -4.08 -1.23 1.64
N LYS A 205 -2.86 -0.67 1.56
CA LYS A 205 -1.75 -1.28 0.81
C LYS A 205 -1.06 -2.43 1.58
N SER A 206 -1.46 -2.72 2.79
CA SER A 206 -0.91 -3.82 3.60
C SER A 206 -1.80 -5.04 3.53
N ALA A 207 -1.94 -5.62 2.31
CA ALA A 207 -2.80 -6.78 2.03
C ALA A 207 -2.54 -7.95 2.99
N LYS A 208 -3.62 -8.53 3.54
CA LYS A 208 -3.62 -9.69 4.43
C LYS A 208 -3.90 -10.97 3.64
N TRP A 209 -3.56 -12.13 4.22
CA TRP A 209 -3.87 -13.45 3.65
C TRP A 209 -3.49 -13.60 2.18
N ILE A 210 -2.32 -13.09 1.81
CA ILE A 210 -1.89 -13.07 0.40
C ILE A 210 -1.75 -14.49 -0.14
N THR A 211 -2.24 -14.72 -1.35
CA THR A 211 -2.20 -16.03 -2.03
C THR A 211 -1.46 -15.97 -3.35
N LYS A 212 -1.36 -14.78 -3.94
CA LYS A 212 -0.70 -14.62 -5.24
C LYS A 212 0.01 -13.28 -5.38
N ILE A 213 1.16 -13.31 -6.05
CA ILE A 213 1.92 -12.16 -6.51
C ILE A 213 2.11 -12.28 -8.01
N THR A 214 1.78 -11.23 -8.76
CA THR A 214 2.02 -11.13 -10.20
C THR A 214 2.91 -9.92 -10.50
N VAL A 215 4.07 -10.15 -11.11
CA VAL A 215 4.99 -9.08 -11.56
C VAL A 215 4.62 -8.69 -12.98
N THR A 216 4.44 -7.40 -13.28
CA THR A 216 3.86 -6.95 -14.56
C THR A 216 4.33 -5.56 -14.99
N ASN A 217 4.19 -5.24 -16.29
CA ASN A 217 4.35 -3.90 -16.84
C ASN A 217 3.02 -3.20 -17.10
N GLU A 218 1.90 -3.92 -16.97
CA GLU A 218 0.58 -3.32 -17.05
C GLU A 218 0.18 -2.77 -15.69
N LYS A 219 -0.27 -1.51 -15.62
CA LYS A 219 -0.72 -0.89 -14.36
C LYS A 219 -1.97 -1.59 -13.85
N PRO A 220 -1.90 -2.35 -12.73
CA PRO A 220 -3.06 -3.10 -12.25
C PRO A 220 -4.08 -2.19 -11.55
N GLY A 221 -5.34 -2.62 -11.54
CA GLY A 221 -6.38 -2.11 -10.64
C GLY A 221 -6.22 -2.67 -9.22
N GLY A 222 -7.07 -2.23 -8.30
CA GLY A 222 -7.14 -2.72 -6.94
C GLY A 222 -8.51 -2.52 -6.34
N TYR A 223 -8.85 -3.29 -5.31
CA TYR A 223 -10.19 -3.29 -4.72
C TYR A 223 -10.65 -1.88 -4.29
N TRP A 224 -9.82 -1.12 -3.58
CA TRP A 224 -10.13 0.24 -3.17
C TRP A 224 -9.82 1.27 -4.25
N GLU A 225 -8.78 1.05 -5.02
CA GLU A 225 -8.35 1.91 -6.13
C GLU A 225 -9.43 2.00 -7.21
N ASP A 226 -10.10 0.90 -7.51
CA ASP A 226 -11.21 0.86 -8.47
C ASP A 226 -12.46 1.57 -7.94
N GLN A 227 -12.56 1.73 -6.61
CA GLN A 227 -13.58 2.53 -5.93
C GLN A 227 -13.17 4.00 -5.74
N GLY A 228 -12.03 4.43 -6.28
CA GLY A 228 -11.59 5.83 -6.29
C GLY A 228 -10.62 6.22 -5.19
N TYR A 229 -10.07 5.25 -4.44
CA TYR A 229 -8.97 5.53 -3.51
C TYR A 229 -7.67 5.80 -4.27
N ASP A 230 -6.73 6.50 -3.62
CA ASP A 230 -5.44 6.85 -4.19
C ASP A 230 -4.65 5.60 -4.58
N TRP A 231 -4.21 5.52 -5.84
CA TRP A 231 -3.50 4.35 -6.34
C TRP A 231 -2.11 4.21 -5.71
N PHE A 232 -1.42 5.33 -5.49
CA PHE A 232 -0.07 5.34 -4.92
C PHE A 232 -0.10 5.21 -3.39
N ALA A 233 -1.02 5.91 -2.73
CA ALA A 233 -1.29 5.86 -1.29
C ALA A 233 -0.06 6.12 -0.40
N GLY A 234 0.81 7.05 -0.79
CA GLY A 234 2.00 7.44 -0.04
C GLY A 234 1.69 8.19 1.25
N ILE A 235 2.58 8.07 2.26
CA ILE A 235 2.55 8.81 3.52
C ILE A 235 3.92 9.40 3.84
#